data_d53ae9c9957f30e0135183a052f6ce68
#
_entry.id   d53ae9c9957f30e0135183a052f6ce68
#
_cell.length_a   1.000
_cell.length_b   1.000
_cell.length_c   1.000
_cell.angle_alpha   90.00
_cell.angle_beta   90.00
_cell.angle_gamma   90.00
#
_symmetry.space_group_name_H-M   'P 1'
#
loop_
_entity.id
_entity.type
_entity.pdbx_description
1 polymer ?
#
loop_
_entity_poly.entity_id
_entity_poly.type
_entity_poly.pdbx_seq_one_letter_code
_entity_poly.pdbx_strand_id
1 'polypeptide(L)'
;MPDIRLATFNCENLMMRCDFARSGLANARSRLTNVDDALVAEQVDAVFDVLSEDDRTLTAQALVATHAEVCALQEVENLVTLTAFDNRYVSRWAGRPFGERVLHEGNDSRGIDVGLLSSLPIVFQRSHARATFGRLGIHPPRGTSVNDYVFRRDCLEVDIEKDGRQLTLFICHFKSMHGF
;
A
#
# COMPACT_ATOMS: atom_id res chain seq x y z
N MET A 1 -19.85 -15.29 16.43
CA MET A 1 -18.56 -14.57 16.38
C MET A 1 -18.82 -13.27 15.67
N PRO A 2 -18.20 -12.15 16.06
CA PRO A 2 -18.30 -10.96 15.22
C PRO A 2 -17.64 -11.29 13.88
N ASP A 3 -18.37 -11.14 12.80
CA ASP A 3 -17.83 -11.34 11.47
C ASP A 3 -16.98 -10.11 11.10
N ILE A 4 -15.77 -10.33 10.56
CA ILE A 4 -14.94 -9.31 9.96
C ILE A 4 -15.00 -9.48 8.46
N ARG A 5 -15.37 -8.42 7.74
CA ARG A 5 -15.36 -8.44 6.28
C ARG A 5 -14.02 -7.92 5.78
N LEU A 6 -13.29 -8.82 5.14
CA LEU A 6 -11.97 -8.54 4.55
C LEU A 6 -12.08 -8.48 3.03
N ALA A 7 -11.36 -7.57 2.41
CA ALA A 7 -11.13 -7.53 0.96
C ALA A 7 -9.64 -7.54 0.66
N THR A 8 -9.27 -8.10 -0.48
CA THR A 8 -7.95 -7.93 -1.07
C THR A 8 -8.12 -7.40 -2.48
N PHE A 9 -7.30 -6.43 -2.87
CA PHE A 9 -7.45 -5.72 -4.12
C PHE A 9 -6.09 -5.28 -4.69
N ASN A 10 -5.79 -5.71 -5.92
CA ASN A 10 -4.65 -5.16 -6.67
C ASN A 10 -5.08 -3.85 -7.33
N CYS A 11 -4.41 -2.75 -6.97
CA CYS A 11 -4.76 -1.41 -7.42
C CYS A 11 -4.17 -1.04 -8.80
N GLU A 12 -3.50 -1.99 -9.47
CA GLU A 12 -2.92 -1.80 -10.81
C GLU A 12 -2.05 -0.53 -10.90
N ASN A 13 -1.00 -0.49 -10.05
CA ASN A 13 -0.08 0.64 -9.92
C ASN A 13 -0.74 1.94 -9.42
N LEU A 14 -1.30 1.92 -8.22
CA LEU A 14 -1.75 3.12 -7.53
C LEU A 14 -0.53 3.99 -7.20
N MET A 15 -0.17 4.84 -8.14
CA MET A 15 0.99 5.72 -8.08
C MET A 15 0.57 7.17 -8.07
N MET A 16 1.40 8.00 -7.43
CA MET A 16 1.31 9.44 -7.57
C MET A 16 1.87 9.82 -8.94
N ARG A 17 1.00 9.99 -9.91
CA ARG A 17 1.39 10.42 -11.25
C ARG A 17 1.42 11.94 -11.28
N CYS A 18 2.64 12.51 -11.32
CA CYS A 18 2.86 13.94 -11.46
C CYS A 18 3.04 14.29 -12.93
N ASP A 19 2.29 15.27 -13.46
CA ASP A 19 2.59 15.88 -14.75
C ASP A 19 3.70 16.93 -14.58
N PHE A 20 4.94 16.47 -14.67
CA PHE A 20 6.13 17.32 -14.53
C PHE A 20 6.27 18.36 -15.63
N ALA A 21 5.65 18.16 -16.79
CA ALA A 21 5.70 19.11 -17.90
C ALA A 21 4.93 20.39 -17.60
N ARG A 22 3.84 20.30 -16.84
CA ARG A 22 3.03 21.46 -16.44
C ARG A 22 3.57 22.19 -15.22
N SER A 23 4.23 21.50 -14.30
CA SER A 23 4.65 22.06 -13.02
C SER A 23 6.07 22.62 -13.00
N GLY A 24 6.86 22.47 -14.07
CA GLY A 24 8.28 22.84 -14.09
C GLY A 24 9.16 22.02 -13.15
N LEU A 25 8.64 20.95 -12.57
CA LEU A 25 9.26 20.14 -11.54
C LEU A 25 9.92 18.87 -12.09
N ALA A 26 10.62 18.96 -13.22
CA ALA A 26 11.29 17.83 -13.88
C ALA A 26 12.23 16.99 -12.97
N ASN A 27 12.54 17.46 -11.76
CA ASN A 27 13.39 16.80 -10.77
C ASN A 27 12.69 16.57 -9.42
N ALA A 28 11.35 16.62 -9.36
CA ALA A 28 10.63 16.59 -8.09
C ALA A 28 10.73 15.25 -7.37
N ARG A 29 10.84 14.13 -8.10
CA ARG A 29 10.91 12.79 -7.49
C ARG A 29 12.08 12.63 -6.52
N SER A 30 13.24 13.24 -6.82
CA SER A 30 14.40 13.22 -5.94
C SER A 30 14.36 14.27 -4.82
N ARG A 31 13.46 15.25 -4.91
CA ARG A 31 13.30 16.32 -3.90
C ARG A 31 12.20 16.05 -2.89
N LEU A 32 11.19 15.23 -3.23
CA LEU A 32 10.07 14.89 -2.34
C LEU A 32 10.49 14.04 -1.13
N THR A 33 11.65 13.40 -1.16
CA THR A 33 12.19 12.62 -0.03
C THR A 33 12.77 13.48 1.10
N ASN A 34 12.90 14.82 0.92
CA ASN A 34 13.53 15.73 1.87
C ASN A 34 12.73 17.01 2.13
N VAL A 35 11.45 17.04 1.82
CA VAL A 35 10.58 18.22 1.99
C VAL A 35 9.66 18.00 3.18
N ASP A 36 9.44 19.09 3.93
CA ASP A 36 8.50 19.14 5.06
C ASP A 36 7.14 18.54 4.67
N ASP A 37 6.64 17.58 5.47
CA ASP A 37 5.45 16.80 5.21
C ASP A 37 4.20 17.64 4.90
N ALA A 38 4.09 18.86 5.49
CA ALA A 38 2.98 19.76 5.24
C ALA A 38 3.02 20.36 3.82
N LEU A 39 4.22 20.75 3.34
CA LEU A 39 4.41 21.29 1.99
C LEU A 39 4.22 20.22 0.92
N VAL A 40 4.65 18.97 1.23
CA VAL A 40 4.41 17.80 0.39
C VAL A 40 2.92 17.54 0.28
N ALA A 41 2.17 17.58 1.38
CA ALA A 41 0.74 17.34 1.38
C ALA A 41 -0.02 18.35 0.50
N GLU A 42 0.32 19.65 0.57
CA GLU A 42 -0.32 20.69 -0.23
C GLU A 42 0.00 20.57 -1.72
N GLN A 43 1.25 20.25 -2.07
CA GLN A 43 1.65 20.03 -3.48
C GLN A 43 1.14 18.71 -4.04
N VAL A 44 1.09 17.66 -3.22
CA VAL A 44 0.46 16.38 -3.55
C VAL A 44 -1.01 16.59 -3.87
N ASP A 45 -1.68 17.47 -3.13
CA ASP A 45 -3.07 17.81 -3.36
C ASP A 45 -3.33 18.40 -4.74
N ALA A 46 -2.46 19.27 -5.22
CA ALA A 46 -2.62 19.89 -6.54
C ALA A 46 -2.28 18.96 -7.71
N VAL A 47 -1.43 17.96 -7.49
CA VAL A 47 -0.87 17.09 -8.54
C VAL A 47 -1.59 15.75 -8.62
N PHE A 48 -2.10 15.24 -7.50
CA PHE A 48 -2.80 13.95 -7.45
C PHE A 48 -4.09 13.95 -8.27
N ASP A 49 -4.74 15.10 -8.44
CA ASP A 49 -6.01 15.25 -9.16
C ASP A 49 -5.86 15.30 -10.70
N VAL A 50 -4.65 15.46 -11.23
CA VAL A 50 -4.45 15.79 -12.65
C VAL A 50 -4.43 14.56 -13.58
N LEU A 51 -4.09 13.37 -13.08
CA LEU A 51 -3.91 12.19 -13.94
C LEU A 51 -4.65 10.96 -13.36
N SER A 52 -5.54 10.38 -14.16
CA SER A 52 -6.26 9.12 -13.86
C SER A 52 -7.37 9.25 -12.81
N GLU A 53 -8.11 10.36 -12.76
CA GLU A 53 -9.23 10.53 -11.85
C GLU A 53 -10.28 9.42 -12.02
N ASP A 54 -10.60 9.04 -13.25
CA ASP A 54 -11.60 8.01 -13.55
C ASP A 54 -11.17 6.63 -13.02
N ASP A 55 -9.93 6.22 -13.25
CA ASP A 55 -9.42 4.91 -12.80
C ASP A 55 -9.40 4.81 -11.27
N ARG A 56 -8.98 5.87 -10.58
CA ARG A 56 -8.99 5.92 -9.12
C ARG A 56 -10.39 5.93 -8.55
N THR A 57 -11.30 6.64 -9.21
CA THR A 57 -12.72 6.66 -8.84
C THR A 57 -13.32 5.27 -8.96
N LEU A 58 -13.10 4.57 -10.07
CA LEU A 58 -13.60 3.21 -10.28
C LEU A 58 -12.99 2.23 -9.26
N THR A 59 -11.70 2.33 -8.99
CA THR A 59 -11.00 1.51 -7.96
C THR A 59 -11.62 1.77 -6.59
N ALA A 60 -11.86 3.02 -6.21
CA ALA A 60 -12.47 3.38 -4.94
C ALA A 60 -13.93 2.86 -4.84
N GLN A 61 -14.72 2.99 -5.91
CA GLN A 61 -16.08 2.46 -5.95
C GLN A 61 -16.09 0.94 -5.78
N ALA A 62 -15.22 0.22 -6.49
CA ALA A 62 -15.10 -1.23 -6.37
C ALA A 62 -14.72 -1.64 -4.93
N LEU A 63 -13.80 -0.92 -4.31
CA LEU A 63 -13.36 -1.13 -2.94
C LEU A 63 -14.52 -0.91 -1.95
N VAL A 64 -15.22 0.20 -2.06
CA VAL A 64 -16.37 0.53 -1.20
C VAL A 64 -17.51 -0.47 -1.39
N ALA A 65 -17.76 -0.94 -2.62
CA ALA A 65 -18.77 -1.94 -2.91
C ALA A 65 -18.54 -3.30 -2.22
N THR A 66 -17.32 -3.60 -1.77
CA THR A 66 -17.04 -4.79 -0.96
C THR A 66 -17.65 -4.72 0.44
N HIS A 67 -17.94 -3.52 0.93
CA HIS A 67 -18.32 -3.24 2.31
C HIS A 67 -17.33 -3.82 3.33
N ALA A 68 -16.07 -3.93 2.98
CA ALA A 68 -15.04 -4.48 3.85
C ALA A 68 -14.68 -3.49 4.97
N GLU A 69 -14.40 -4.04 6.14
CA GLU A 69 -13.87 -3.29 7.29
C GLU A 69 -12.35 -3.15 7.19
N VAL A 70 -11.71 -4.08 6.45
CA VAL A 70 -10.28 -4.11 6.23
C VAL A 70 -10.00 -4.47 4.77
N CYS A 71 -9.17 -3.67 4.11
CA CYS A 71 -8.78 -3.83 2.71
C CYS A 71 -7.27 -3.99 2.59
N ALA A 72 -6.81 -5.18 2.21
CA ALA A 72 -5.43 -5.45 1.87
C ALA A 72 -5.19 -5.07 0.40
N LEU A 73 -4.27 -4.15 0.15
CA LEU A 73 -4.02 -3.56 -1.16
C LEU A 73 -2.64 -3.97 -1.69
N GLN A 74 -2.56 -4.22 -2.98
CA GLN A 74 -1.31 -4.47 -3.70
C GLN A 74 -1.10 -3.40 -4.75
N GLU A 75 0.18 -3.17 -5.11
CA GLU A 75 0.62 -2.20 -6.11
C GLU A 75 0.33 -0.75 -5.72
N VAL A 76 0.61 -0.41 -4.47
CA VAL A 76 0.53 0.94 -3.94
C VAL A 76 1.94 1.53 -3.84
N GLU A 77 2.15 2.75 -4.32
CA GLU A 77 3.48 3.36 -4.36
C GLU A 77 4.06 3.64 -2.97
N ASN A 78 3.29 4.28 -2.10
CA ASN A 78 3.74 4.64 -0.75
C ASN A 78 2.55 5.03 0.14
N LEU A 79 2.83 5.29 1.42
CA LEU A 79 1.81 5.65 2.41
C LEU A 79 1.15 7.00 2.09
N VAL A 80 1.87 7.95 1.49
CA VAL A 80 1.31 9.25 1.10
C VAL A 80 0.26 9.08 0.01
N THR A 81 0.58 8.29 -1.02
CA THR A 81 -0.36 7.94 -2.10
C THR A 81 -1.57 7.20 -1.56
N LEU A 82 -1.37 6.23 -0.65
CA LEU A 82 -2.46 5.49 -0.02
C LEU A 82 -3.37 6.42 0.79
N THR A 83 -2.78 7.34 1.55
CA THR A 83 -3.52 8.33 2.35
C THR A 83 -4.33 9.28 1.48
N ALA A 84 -3.73 9.79 0.39
CA ALA A 84 -4.42 10.67 -0.55
C ALA A 84 -5.58 9.93 -1.26
N PHE A 85 -5.37 8.68 -1.67
CA PHE A 85 -6.39 7.84 -2.27
C PHE A 85 -7.58 7.60 -1.33
N ASP A 86 -7.33 7.25 -0.08
CA ASP A 86 -8.38 7.03 0.91
C ASP A 86 -9.15 8.33 1.21
N ASN A 87 -8.45 9.43 1.48
CA ASN A 87 -9.08 10.69 1.85
C ASN A 87 -9.90 11.33 0.72
N ARG A 88 -9.51 11.15 -0.54
CA ARG A 88 -10.13 11.85 -1.68
C ARG A 88 -11.09 11.00 -2.46
N TYR A 89 -10.74 9.73 -2.67
CA TYR A 89 -11.53 8.86 -3.52
C TYR A 89 -12.40 7.90 -2.70
N VAL A 90 -11.81 7.16 -1.76
CA VAL A 90 -12.58 6.18 -0.96
C VAL A 90 -13.59 6.88 -0.07
N SER A 91 -13.18 7.95 0.64
CA SER A 91 -14.07 8.69 1.54
C SER A 91 -15.29 9.30 0.83
N ARG A 92 -15.12 9.69 -0.44
CA ARG A 92 -16.20 10.27 -1.26
C ARG A 92 -17.37 9.30 -1.44
N TRP A 93 -17.09 8.01 -1.55
CA TRP A 93 -18.08 6.95 -1.78
C TRP A 93 -18.49 6.23 -0.49
N ALA A 94 -17.57 6.09 0.45
CA ALA A 94 -17.83 5.47 1.76
C ALA A 94 -18.47 6.45 2.77
N GLY A 95 -18.49 7.75 2.47
CA GLY A 95 -18.95 8.81 3.39
C GLY A 95 -17.91 9.20 4.45
N ARG A 96 -16.81 8.46 4.57
CA ARG A 96 -15.68 8.72 5.46
C ARG A 96 -14.45 7.92 5.00
N PRO A 97 -13.22 8.35 5.31
CA PRO A 97 -12.04 7.54 5.08
C PRO A 97 -11.97 6.37 6.07
N PHE A 98 -11.12 5.39 5.78
CA PHE A 98 -10.69 4.41 6.78
C PHE A 98 -9.92 5.13 7.90
N GLY A 99 -10.05 4.63 9.15
CA GLY A 99 -9.37 5.26 10.29
C GLY A 99 -7.86 4.99 10.30
N GLU A 100 -7.47 3.79 9.89
CA GLU A 100 -6.11 3.29 9.96
C GLU A 100 -5.55 2.97 8.57
N ARG A 101 -4.27 3.26 8.37
CA ARG A 101 -3.53 3.02 7.14
C ARG A 101 -2.14 2.53 7.45
N VAL A 102 -1.70 1.48 6.79
CA VAL A 102 -0.35 0.94 6.92
C VAL A 102 0.23 0.64 5.56
N LEU A 103 1.46 1.03 5.35
CA LEU A 103 2.32 0.64 4.25
C LEU A 103 3.77 0.83 4.69
N HIS A 104 4.61 -0.16 4.46
CA HIS A 104 6.06 -0.07 4.63
C HIS A 104 6.73 -0.28 3.28
N GLU A 105 7.82 0.45 3.04
CA GLU A 105 8.61 0.28 1.82
C GLU A 105 9.19 -1.13 1.74
N GLY A 106 8.95 -1.78 0.62
CA GLY A 106 9.42 -3.13 0.31
C GLY A 106 10.69 -3.14 -0.53
N ASN A 107 10.86 -4.22 -1.30
CA ASN A 107 12.06 -4.48 -2.11
C ASN A 107 11.81 -4.34 -3.63
N ASP A 108 10.62 -3.92 -4.07
CA ASP A 108 10.33 -3.79 -5.51
C ASP A 108 11.00 -2.54 -6.08
N SER A 109 11.87 -2.71 -7.08
CA SER A 109 12.59 -1.61 -7.72
C SER A 109 11.68 -0.61 -8.46
N ARG A 110 10.42 -0.96 -8.70
CA ARG A 110 9.42 -0.08 -9.31
C ARG A 110 8.76 0.84 -8.28
N GLY A 111 9.04 0.64 -6.98
CA GLY A 111 8.43 1.39 -5.89
C GLY A 111 6.94 1.10 -5.76
N ILE A 112 6.53 -0.17 -5.84
CA ILE A 112 5.17 -0.62 -5.59
C ILE A 112 5.15 -1.64 -4.45
N ASP A 113 4.33 -1.37 -3.47
CA ASP A 113 4.31 -2.09 -2.21
C ASP A 113 2.91 -2.66 -1.89
N VAL A 114 2.81 -3.27 -0.73
CA VAL A 114 1.55 -3.73 -0.15
C VAL A 114 1.13 -2.77 0.95
N GLY A 115 -0.16 -2.47 1.02
CA GLY A 115 -0.73 -1.60 2.02
C GLY A 115 -2.01 -2.16 2.62
N LEU A 116 -2.49 -1.51 3.67
CA LEU A 116 -3.74 -1.83 4.34
C LEU A 116 -4.51 -0.56 4.64
N LEU A 117 -5.82 -0.61 4.40
CA LEU A 117 -6.81 0.32 4.94
C LEU A 117 -7.68 -0.43 5.95
N SER A 118 -7.91 0.13 7.13
CA SER A 118 -8.75 -0.48 8.15
C SER A 118 -9.65 0.54 8.84
N SER A 119 -10.93 0.17 9.03
CA SER A 119 -11.86 0.85 9.93
C SER A 119 -11.80 0.30 11.36
N LEU A 120 -11.05 -0.79 11.56
CA LEU A 120 -10.80 -1.41 12.85
C LEU A 120 -9.43 -0.97 13.37
N PRO A 121 -9.23 -0.92 14.70
CA PRO A 121 -7.94 -0.59 15.29
C PRO A 121 -6.84 -1.54 14.85
N ILE A 122 -5.68 -0.97 14.48
CA ILE A 122 -4.44 -1.72 14.25
C ILE A 122 -3.63 -1.65 15.54
N VAL A 123 -3.38 -2.81 16.15
CA VAL A 123 -2.68 -2.90 17.44
C VAL A 123 -1.22 -3.33 17.30
N PHE A 124 -0.86 -3.85 16.12
CA PHE A 124 0.52 -4.21 15.79
C PHE A 124 0.73 -4.16 14.28
N GLN A 125 1.95 -3.80 13.86
CA GLN A 125 2.38 -3.85 12.47
C GLN A 125 3.87 -4.16 12.37
N ARG A 126 4.26 -4.92 11.35
CA ARG A 126 5.66 -5.27 11.08
C ARG A 126 5.88 -5.54 9.59
N SER A 127 6.96 -4.98 9.04
CA SER A 127 7.47 -5.34 7.72
C SER A 127 8.41 -6.55 7.81
N HIS A 128 8.26 -7.49 6.88
CA HIS A 128 9.18 -8.59 6.68
C HIS A 128 10.04 -8.44 5.41
N ALA A 129 10.07 -7.26 4.80
CA ALA A 129 10.84 -6.99 3.59
C ALA A 129 12.33 -7.36 3.73
N ARG A 130 12.88 -7.22 4.93
CA ARG A 130 14.28 -7.55 5.24
C ARG A 130 14.53 -8.98 5.75
N ALA A 131 13.52 -9.85 5.67
CA ALA A 131 13.66 -11.24 6.06
C ALA A 131 14.47 -12.02 5.01
N THR A 132 15.61 -12.58 5.42
CA THR A 132 16.45 -13.42 4.55
C THR A 132 16.15 -14.89 4.78
N PHE A 133 16.47 -15.75 3.79
CA PHE A 133 16.33 -17.20 3.93
C PHE A 133 17.08 -17.73 5.15
N GLY A 134 18.31 -17.24 5.38
CA GLY A 134 19.13 -17.65 6.53
C GLY A 134 18.52 -17.26 7.88
N ARG A 135 17.95 -16.05 8.01
CA ARG A 135 17.30 -15.61 9.25
C ARG A 135 16.05 -16.41 9.59
N LEU A 136 15.34 -16.86 8.57
CA LEU A 136 14.11 -17.67 8.77
C LEU A 136 14.41 -19.17 8.85
N GLY A 137 15.67 -19.61 8.68
CA GLY A 137 16.02 -21.01 8.65
C GLY A 137 15.43 -21.78 7.48
N ILE A 138 15.10 -21.09 6.37
CA ILE A 138 14.48 -21.64 5.17
C ILE A 138 15.59 -21.95 4.14
N HIS A 139 15.54 -23.13 3.55
CA HIS A 139 16.46 -23.47 2.48
C HIS A 139 16.12 -22.65 1.20
N PRO A 140 17.09 -21.88 0.66
CA PRO A 140 16.81 -21.06 -0.51
C PRO A 140 16.59 -21.89 -1.77
N PRO A 141 15.78 -21.44 -2.74
CA PRO A 141 15.68 -22.05 -4.05
C PRO A 141 17.02 -22.11 -4.79
N ARG A 142 17.11 -22.99 -5.80
CA ARG A 142 18.32 -23.11 -6.61
C ARG A 142 18.70 -21.76 -7.25
N GLY A 143 19.95 -21.36 -7.10
CA GLY A 143 20.47 -20.08 -7.61
C GLY A 143 20.19 -18.86 -6.71
N THR A 144 19.66 -19.07 -5.52
CA THR A 144 19.40 -18.04 -4.53
C THR A 144 20.32 -18.23 -3.32
N SER A 145 20.80 -17.14 -2.71
CA SER A 145 21.66 -17.14 -1.52
C SER A 145 20.83 -17.18 -0.24
N VAL A 146 21.40 -17.71 0.84
CA VAL A 146 20.83 -17.61 2.19
C VAL A 146 20.70 -16.15 2.67
N ASN A 147 21.49 -15.24 2.10
CA ASN A 147 21.45 -13.81 2.41
C ASN A 147 20.45 -13.02 1.56
N ASP A 148 19.83 -13.65 0.56
CA ASP A 148 18.82 -13.00 -0.24
C ASP A 148 17.52 -12.87 0.55
N TYR A 149 16.73 -11.83 0.23
CA TYR A 149 15.43 -11.62 0.83
C TYR A 149 14.41 -12.65 0.33
N VAL A 150 13.61 -13.17 1.27
CA VAL A 150 12.53 -14.13 0.95
C VAL A 150 11.43 -13.44 0.15
N PHE A 151 11.09 -12.22 0.51
CA PHE A 151 10.04 -11.46 -0.14
C PHE A 151 10.62 -10.46 -1.14
N ARG A 152 10.18 -10.56 -2.40
CA ARG A 152 10.58 -9.62 -3.47
C ARG A 152 9.98 -8.23 -3.29
N ARG A 153 8.87 -8.14 -2.56
CA ARG A 153 8.23 -6.95 -2.06
C ARG A 153 8.23 -7.01 -0.53
N ASP A 154 7.17 -6.68 0.13
CA ASP A 154 7.02 -6.97 1.55
C ASP A 154 6.09 -8.18 1.78
N CYS A 155 6.17 -8.74 2.97
CA CYS A 155 5.10 -9.47 3.62
C CYS A 155 4.74 -8.64 4.86
N LEU A 156 3.70 -7.83 4.72
CA LEU A 156 3.27 -6.92 5.78
C LEU A 156 2.41 -7.70 6.78
N GLU A 157 2.88 -7.79 8.02
CA GLU A 157 2.15 -8.37 9.15
C GLU A 157 1.41 -7.26 9.90
N VAL A 158 0.11 -7.45 10.10
CA VAL A 158 -0.75 -6.49 10.81
C VAL A 158 -1.71 -7.24 11.71
N ASP A 159 -1.78 -6.84 12.99
CA ASP A 159 -2.81 -7.29 13.91
C ASP A 159 -3.92 -6.23 13.99
N ILE A 160 -5.13 -6.64 13.69
CA ILE A 160 -6.34 -5.85 13.87
C ILE A 160 -7.14 -6.37 15.07
N GLU A 161 -7.85 -5.46 15.74
CA GLU A 161 -8.70 -5.81 16.87
C GLU A 161 -10.18 -5.54 16.58
N LYS A 162 -11.04 -6.49 16.95
CA LYS A 162 -12.49 -6.32 16.98
C LYS A 162 -13.09 -7.05 18.17
N ASP A 163 -13.84 -6.33 19.00
CA ASP A 163 -14.55 -6.86 20.18
C ASP A 163 -13.62 -7.66 21.12
N GLY A 164 -12.41 -7.12 21.39
CA GLY A 164 -11.42 -7.75 22.27
C GLY A 164 -10.73 -8.98 21.68
N ARG A 165 -10.86 -9.23 20.39
CA ARG A 165 -10.18 -10.31 19.67
C ARG A 165 -9.24 -9.74 18.63
N GLN A 166 -8.09 -10.37 18.50
CA GLN A 166 -7.09 -10.02 17.51
C GLN A 166 -7.11 -11.00 16.35
N LEU A 167 -6.89 -10.45 15.14
CA LEU A 167 -6.68 -11.20 13.90
C LEU A 167 -5.39 -10.72 13.26
N THR A 168 -4.43 -11.63 13.08
CA THR A 168 -3.20 -11.35 12.35
C THR A 168 -3.41 -11.56 10.85
N LEU A 169 -3.04 -10.57 10.07
CA LEU A 169 -3.05 -10.59 8.60
C LEU A 169 -1.61 -10.55 8.08
N PHE A 170 -1.30 -11.42 7.12
CA PHE A 170 -0.08 -11.37 6.35
C PHE A 170 -0.42 -10.97 4.90
N ILE A 171 -0.04 -9.75 4.52
CA ILE A 171 -0.35 -9.18 3.22
C ILE A 171 0.87 -9.33 2.33
N CYS A 172 0.71 -10.10 1.25
CA CYS A 172 1.77 -10.40 0.32
C CYS A 172 1.35 -10.04 -1.10
N HIS A 173 2.35 -9.68 -1.93
CA HIS A 173 2.19 -9.56 -3.36
C HIS A 173 3.26 -10.42 -4.06
N PHE A 174 2.87 -11.59 -4.51
CA PHE A 174 3.79 -12.52 -5.18
C PHE A 174 4.08 -12.06 -6.61
N LYS A 175 5.31 -12.33 -7.06
CA LYS A 175 5.70 -12.05 -8.44
C LYS A 175 4.90 -12.93 -9.40
N SER A 176 4.37 -12.32 -10.48
CA SER A 176 3.79 -13.09 -11.58
C SER A 176 4.85 -14.00 -12.23
N MET A 177 4.44 -15.19 -12.66
CA MET A 177 5.31 -16.18 -13.31
C MET A 177 5.62 -15.87 -14.80
N HIS A 178 5.45 -14.62 -15.25
CA HIS A 178 5.81 -14.25 -16.62
C HIS A 178 7.32 -14.12 -16.77
N GLY A 179 7.91 -14.99 -17.56
CA GLY A 179 9.31 -14.95 -18.03
C GLY A 179 10.25 -15.89 -17.28
N PHE A 180 10.20 -17.15 -17.62
CA PHE A 180 11.34 -18.06 -17.69
C PHE A 180 11.76 -18.21 -19.14
#